data_950f245842e4a91b6110c02f15b8adf2
#
_entry.id   950f245842e4a91b6110c02f15b8adf2
#
_cell.length_a   1.000
_cell.length_b   1.000
_cell.length_c   1.000
_cell.angle_alpha   90.00
_cell.angle_beta   90.00
_cell.angle_gamma   90.00
#
_symmetry.space_group_name_H-M   'P 1'
#
loop_
_entity.id
_entity.type
_entity.pdbx_description
1 polymer ?
#
loop_
_entity_poly.entity_id
_entity_poly.type
_entity_poly.pdbx_seq_one_letter_code
_entity_poly.pdbx_strand_id
1 'polypeptide(L)'
;MIAGFDRITDVHIHIQPWRELKPAVLDVMWRGEAAAQRDRLIQLMEDPRALLEVMDRAGVWRVGLVNYPSPDIMGFTDATNAFAARYARANPERLLPYGGVHPRYTKDPAGDVDRLVDLGLRLVKIHPPHQGFPANAYVDGLAALGAIYRRCEERALPVMIHTGTSIFPGARSKFGNPMELDDVAIDFPNLAIVMAHGGRPLYMEEAFFILRRHPRVWLDVSGIPPARLLEYFPRLPEVADRVLWGTDWPSPGVKDVRQNIAQFVALPLSDAHRKAILETNALALFPAAR
;
A
#
# COMPACT_ATOMS: atom_id res chain seq x y z
N MET A 1 5.34 -20.48 -11.57
CA MET A 1 3.93 -20.05 -11.75
C MET A 1 3.08 -20.73 -10.70
N ILE A 2 2.06 -20.07 -10.21
CA ILE A 2 1.03 -20.66 -9.35
C ILE A 2 -0.07 -21.15 -10.27
N ALA A 3 -0.44 -22.44 -10.15
CA ALA A 3 -1.37 -23.06 -11.08
C ALA A 3 -2.69 -22.26 -11.20
N GLY A 4 -3.05 -21.88 -12.42
CA GLY A 4 -4.27 -21.13 -12.74
C GLY A 4 -4.16 -19.61 -12.70
N PHE A 5 -2.96 -19.03 -12.40
CA PHE A 5 -2.75 -17.59 -12.33
C PHE A 5 -1.47 -17.17 -13.05
N ASP A 6 -1.59 -16.24 -14.00
CA ASP A 6 -0.48 -15.78 -14.85
C ASP A 6 -0.06 -14.33 -14.55
N ARG A 7 -0.93 -13.53 -13.97
CA ARG A 7 -0.72 -12.09 -13.75
C ARG A 7 -0.99 -11.64 -12.34
N ILE A 8 -0.56 -12.43 -11.35
CA ILE A 8 -0.69 -12.04 -9.94
C ILE A 8 -0.01 -10.70 -9.73
N THR A 9 -0.77 -9.74 -9.22
CA THR A 9 -0.26 -8.43 -8.83
C THR A 9 -0.28 -8.31 -7.30
N ASP A 10 0.90 -8.13 -6.71
CA ASP A 10 1.04 -7.74 -5.30
C ASP A 10 1.07 -6.21 -5.24
N VAL A 11 -0.04 -5.59 -4.84
CA VAL A 11 -0.14 -4.12 -4.84
C VAL A 11 0.60 -3.44 -3.70
N HIS A 12 1.24 -4.21 -2.78
CA HIS A 12 1.80 -3.64 -1.58
C HIS A 12 3.04 -4.38 -1.10
N ILE A 13 4.20 -3.94 -1.56
CA ILE A 13 5.49 -4.34 -1.00
C ILE A 13 6.32 -3.11 -0.64
N HIS A 14 7.27 -3.29 0.28
CA HIS A 14 8.16 -2.23 0.73
C HIS A 14 9.57 -2.46 0.21
N ILE A 15 9.92 -1.82 -0.91
CA ILE A 15 11.29 -1.58 -1.33
C ILE A 15 11.52 -0.09 -1.20
N GLN A 16 12.25 0.31 -0.17
CA GLN A 16 12.39 1.69 0.28
C GLN A 16 13.87 2.02 0.50
N PRO A 17 14.28 3.29 0.58
CA PRO A 17 15.68 3.66 0.89
C PRO A 17 15.99 3.41 2.37
N TRP A 18 16.05 2.15 2.79
CA TRP A 18 16.16 1.73 4.19
C TRP A 18 17.40 2.27 4.92
N ARG A 19 18.41 2.72 4.19
CA ARG A 19 19.58 3.38 4.79
C ARG A 19 19.24 4.75 5.41
N GLU A 20 18.09 5.34 5.03
CA GLU A 20 17.62 6.63 5.53
C GLU A 20 16.72 6.48 6.79
N LEU A 21 16.37 5.25 7.17
CA LEU A 21 15.56 4.99 8.35
C LEU A 21 16.24 5.44 9.64
N LYS A 22 15.46 5.98 10.56
CA LYS A 22 15.95 6.32 11.91
C LYS A 22 16.41 5.07 12.66
N PRO A 23 17.43 5.15 13.54
CA PRO A 23 17.94 4.00 14.30
C PRO A 23 16.87 3.20 15.02
N ALA A 24 15.95 3.88 15.73
CA ALA A 24 14.87 3.19 16.45
C ALA A 24 13.90 2.44 15.53
N VAL A 25 13.73 2.88 14.28
CA VAL A 25 12.94 2.18 13.27
C VAL A 25 13.70 0.98 12.73
N LEU A 26 14.98 1.15 12.45
CA LEU A 26 15.89 0.04 12.03
C LEU A 26 15.91 -1.08 13.06
N ASP A 27 15.93 -0.75 14.35
CA ASP A 27 15.89 -1.72 15.44
C ASP A 27 14.60 -2.57 15.43
N VAL A 28 13.48 -2.01 14.98
CA VAL A 28 12.21 -2.74 14.82
C VAL A 28 12.22 -3.58 13.54
N MET A 29 12.67 -2.97 12.42
CA MET A 29 12.73 -3.64 11.10
C MET A 29 13.62 -4.87 11.10
N TRP A 30 14.75 -4.81 11.80
CA TRP A 30 15.77 -5.88 11.79
C TRP A 30 15.73 -6.77 13.05
N ARG A 31 14.53 -6.99 13.63
CA ARG A 31 14.35 -7.94 14.74
C ARG A 31 14.10 -9.37 14.24
N GLY A 32 14.58 -10.34 15.02
CA GLY A 32 14.31 -11.75 14.78
C GLY A 32 14.76 -12.23 13.40
N GLU A 33 13.89 -12.88 12.66
CA GLU A 33 14.20 -13.47 11.35
C GLU A 33 14.55 -12.43 10.28
N ALA A 34 14.05 -11.21 10.40
CA ALA A 34 14.37 -10.12 9.46
C ALA A 34 15.88 -9.76 9.53
N ALA A 35 16.53 -9.94 10.67
CA ALA A 35 17.97 -9.73 10.79
C ALA A 35 18.77 -10.67 9.88
N ALA A 36 18.35 -11.92 9.74
CA ALA A 36 19.01 -12.90 8.87
C ALA A 36 18.84 -12.59 7.37
N GLN A 37 17.86 -11.79 7.00
CA GLN A 37 17.58 -11.42 5.61
C GLN A 37 18.07 -10.00 5.25
N ARG A 38 18.63 -9.28 6.21
CA ARG A 38 18.98 -7.87 6.06
C ARG A 38 19.82 -7.59 4.81
N ASP A 39 20.92 -8.29 4.66
CA ASP A 39 21.88 -8.02 3.55
C ASP A 39 21.22 -8.30 2.20
N ARG A 40 20.40 -9.35 2.13
CA ARG A 40 19.62 -9.64 0.93
C ARG A 40 18.61 -8.55 0.62
N LEU A 41 17.88 -8.06 1.62
CA LEU A 41 16.91 -6.99 1.43
C LEU A 41 17.58 -5.69 0.98
N ILE A 42 18.76 -5.36 1.54
CA ILE A 42 19.55 -4.23 1.08
C ILE A 42 20.00 -4.41 -0.39
N GLN A 43 20.41 -5.61 -0.78
CA GLN A 43 20.71 -5.92 -2.17
C GLN A 43 19.48 -5.71 -3.08
N LEU A 44 18.31 -6.18 -2.67
CA LEU A 44 17.06 -5.99 -3.45
C LEU A 44 16.67 -4.50 -3.56
N MET A 45 16.93 -3.69 -2.54
CA MET A 45 16.74 -2.24 -2.60
C MET A 45 17.65 -1.59 -3.66
N GLU A 46 18.84 -2.12 -3.87
CA GLU A 46 19.83 -1.58 -4.81
C GLU A 46 19.68 -2.15 -6.24
N ASP A 47 19.15 -3.38 -6.36
CA ASP A 47 19.03 -4.07 -7.64
C ASP A 47 17.58 -4.50 -7.95
N PRO A 48 16.88 -3.73 -8.80
CA PRO A 48 15.52 -4.07 -9.24
C PRO A 48 15.44 -5.39 -10.00
N ARG A 49 16.51 -5.84 -10.67
CA ARG A 49 16.50 -7.12 -11.40
C ARG A 49 16.48 -8.29 -10.43
N ALA A 50 17.26 -8.19 -9.35
CA ALA A 50 17.22 -9.19 -8.27
C ALA A 50 15.84 -9.28 -7.61
N LEU A 51 15.13 -8.15 -7.45
CA LEU A 51 13.74 -8.16 -6.98
C LEU A 51 12.83 -8.91 -7.96
N LEU A 52 12.91 -8.60 -9.26
CA LEU A 52 12.10 -9.27 -10.29
C LEU A 52 12.32 -10.78 -10.30
N GLU A 53 13.54 -11.27 -10.12
CA GLU A 53 13.82 -12.70 -9.99
C GLU A 53 13.18 -13.33 -8.74
N VAL A 54 13.13 -12.60 -7.62
CA VAL A 54 12.42 -13.05 -6.41
C VAL A 54 10.93 -13.18 -6.70
N MET A 55 10.34 -12.18 -7.35
CA MET A 55 8.92 -12.18 -7.71
C MET A 55 8.59 -13.28 -8.73
N ASP A 56 9.44 -13.52 -9.71
CA ASP A 56 9.27 -14.62 -10.68
C ASP A 56 9.23 -15.99 -9.97
N ARG A 57 10.13 -16.22 -9.04
CA ARG A 57 10.13 -17.44 -8.21
C ARG A 57 8.89 -17.56 -7.34
N ALA A 58 8.36 -16.45 -6.87
CA ALA A 58 7.11 -16.42 -6.10
C ALA A 58 5.85 -16.58 -6.96
N GLY A 59 5.95 -16.43 -8.28
CA GLY A 59 4.83 -16.43 -9.21
C GLY A 59 4.10 -15.09 -9.30
N VAL A 60 4.75 -14.00 -8.89
CA VAL A 60 4.20 -12.63 -8.94
C VAL A 60 4.65 -11.94 -10.22
N TRP A 61 3.69 -11.48 -11.02
CA TRP A 61 3.98 -10.77 -12.26
C TRP A 61 4.28 -9.28 -12.02
N ARG A 62 3.54 -8.60 -11.13
CA ARG A 62 3.65 -7.16 -10.92
C ARG A 62 3.63 -6.81 -9.43
N VAL A 63 4.37 -5.78 -9.04
CA VAL A 63 4.39 -5.30 -7.65
C VAL A 63 4.20 -3.79 -7.53
N GLY A 64 3.46 -3.37 -6.52
CA GLY A 64 3.35 -1.99 -6.07
C GLY A 64 4.42 -1.67 -5.03
N LEU A 65 5.30 -0.71 -5.33
CA LEU A 65 6.44 -0.30 -4.49
C LEU A 65 6.02 0.84 -3.58
N VAL A 66 5.57 0.53 -2.38
CA VAL A 66 5.04 1.52 -1.44
C VAL A 66 6.17 2.37 -0.85
N ASN A 67 6.16 3.65 -1.20
CA ASN A 67 7.04 4.69 -0.65
C ASN A 67 6.22 5.91 -0.25
N TYR A 68 6.63 6.64 0.76
CA TYR A 68 5.97 7.86 1.24
C TYR A 68 6.90 8.66 2.16
N PRO A 69 6.82 10.00 2.18
CA PRO A 69 7.58 10.81 3.13
C PRO A 69 6.99 10.70 4.55
N SER A 70 7.85 10.46 5.51
CA SER A 70 7.58 10.43 6.94
C SER A 70 8.86 10.78 7.72
N PRO A 71 9.31 12.05 7.66
CA PRO A 71 10.59 12.45 8.24
C PRO A 71 10.60 12.34 9.76
N ASP A 72 9.48 12.56 10.42
CA ASP A 72 9.41 12.57 11.89
C ASP A 72 9.50 11.18 12.51
N ILE A 73 8.85 10.18 11.91
CA ILE A 73 8.79 8.81 12.44
C ILE A 73 9.82 7.92 11.75
N MET A 74 9.77 7.82 10.42
CA MET A 74 10.60 6.87 9.67
C MET A 74 11.99 7.44 9.31
N GLY A 75 12.09 8.73 9.05
CA GLY A 75 13.28 9.39 8.52
C GLY A 75 13.19 9.68 7.02
N PHE A 76 12.20 9.14 6.34
CA PHE A 76 12.00 9.32 4.91
C PHE A 76 11.56 10.73 4.56
N THR A 77 12.29 11.38 3.68
CA THR A 77 11.91 12.66 3.06
C THR A 77 11.16 12.41 1.74
N ASP A 78 10.83 13.49 1.02
CA ASP A 78 10.28 13.43 -0.35
C ASP A 78 11.25 12.80 -1.37
N ALA A 79 12.54 12.66 -1.05
CA ALA A 79 13.52 11.94 -1.86
C ALA A 79 13.11 10.47 -2.13
N THR A 80 12.25 9.88 -1.29
CA THR A 80 11.67 8.54 -1.53
C THR A 80 10.88 8.47 -2.83
N ASN A 81 10.28 9.56 -3.29
CA ASN A 81 9.55 9.64 -4.56
C ASN A 81 10.49 9.42 -5.75
N ALA A 82 11.61 10.14 -5.76
CA ALA A 82 12.63 9.99 -6.80
C ALA A 82 13.30 8.60 -6.76
N PHE A 83 13.47 8.02 -5.57
CA PHE A 83 13.94 6.66 -5.41
C PHE A 83 12.98 5.66 -6.07
N ALA A 84 11.69 5.69 -5.74
CA ALA A 84 10.68 4.79 -6.29
C ALA A 84 10.58 4.91 -7.82
N ALA A 85 10.56 6.14 -8.34
CA ALA A 85 10.52 6.41 -9.78
C ALA A 85 11.75 5.84 -10.50
N ARG A 86 12.95 6.07 -9.96
CA ARG A 86 14.20 5.56 -10.54
C ARG A 86 14.26 4.04 -10.52
N TYR A 87 13.86 3.43 -9.40
CA TYR A 87 13.85 1.99 -9.23
C TYR A 87 12.94 1.29 -10.24
N ALA A 88 11.74 1.83 -10.45
CA ALA A 88 10.75 1.26 -11.36
C ALA A 88 11.11 1.36 -12.83
N ARG A 89 12.05 2.24 -13.22
CA ARG A 89 12.53 2.35 -14.62
C ARG A 89 13.14 1.07 -15.17
N ALA A 90 13.62 0.18 -14.30
CA ALA A 90 14.17 -1.10 -14.73
C ALA A 90 13.12 -1.99 -15.42
N ASN A 91 11.86 -1.89 -15.04
CA ASN A 91 10.72 -2.54 -15.70
C ASN A 91 9.41 -1.83 -15.32
N PRO A 92 9.00 -0.77 -16.04
CA PRO A 92 7.82 0.03 -15.69
C PRO A 92 6.48 -0.71 -15.80
N GLU A 93 6.44 -1.83 -16.54
CA GLU A 93 5.26 -2.67 -16.61
C GLU A 93 5.06 -3.48 -15.33
N ARG A 94 6.15 -3.94 -14.74
CA ARG A 94 6.12 -4.86 -13.58
C ARG A 94 6.32 -4.17 -12.23
N LEU A 95 6.98 -3.02 -12.21
CA LEU A 95 7.29 -2.25 -11.01
C LEU A 95 6.45 -0.98 -11.00
N LEU A 96 5.40 -0.94 -10.17
CA LEU A 96 4.52 0.21 -10.03
C LEU A 96 5.06 1.11 -8.92
N PRO A 97 5.66 2.28 -9.24
CA PRO A 97 6.18 3.17 -8.21
C PRO A 97 5.04 3.91 -7.53
N TYR A 98 5.00 3.87 -6.20
CA TYR A 98 4.12 4.69 -5.38
C TYR A 98 4.98 5.70 -4.61
N GLY A 99 4.38 6.83 -4.30
CA GLY A 99 5.04 7.89 -3.55
C GLY A 99 4.05 8.65 -2.70
N GLY A 100 4.42 9.83 -2.24
CA GLY A 100 3.52 10.62 -1.41
C GLY A 100 3.93 12.07 -1.27
N VAL A 101 3.01 12.86 -0.76
CA VAL A 101 3.22 14.25 -0.33
C VAL A 101 2.90 14.32 1.16
N HIS A 102 3.78 14.92 1.96
CA HIS A 102 3.49 15.12 3.38
C HIS A 102 2.82 16.47 3.57
N PRO A 103 1.53 16.52 3.98
CA PRO A 103 0.73 17.75 3.98
C PRO A 103 1.23 18.83 4.94
N ARG A 104 2.07 18.48 5.93
CA ARG A 104 2.64 19.46 6.86
C ARG A 104 3.93 20.10 6.35
N TYR A 105 4.56 19.54 5.31
CA TYR A 105 5.86 20.01 4.82
C TYR A 105 5.79 20.59 3.40
N THR A 106 4.73 20.28 2.67
CA THR A 106 4.50 20.89 1.35
C THR A 106 4.11 22.36 1.46
N LYS A 107 4.59 23.16 0.51
CA LYS A 107 4.16 24.56 0.30
C LYS A 107 3.23 24.70 -0.92
N ASP A 108 3.20 23.67 -1.78
CA ASP A 108 2.41 23.61 -3.00
C ASP A 108 1.85 22.20 -3.18
N PRO A 109 0.79 21.83 -2.42
CA PRO A 109 0.27 20.47 -2.39
C PRO A 109 -0.20 19.95 -3.75
N ALA A 110 -0.82 20.81 -4.58
CA ALA A 110 -1.28 20.43 -5.90
C ALA A 110 -0.10 20.23 -6.88
N GLY A 111 0.85 21.16 -6.90
CA GLY A 111 2.07 21.04 -7.71
C GLY A 111 2.95 19.87 -7.29
N ASP A 112 2.99 19.51 -5.99
CA ASP A 112 3.70 18.33 -5.54
C ASP A 112 3.05 17.04 -6.07
N VAL A 113 1.72 16.95 -6.10
CA VAL A 113 1.01 15.82 -6.73
C VAL A 113 1.31 15.76 -8.23
N ASP A 114 1.31 16.90 -8.94
CA ASP A 114 1.68 16.94 -10.37
C ASP A 114 3.11 16.42 -10.59
N ARG A 115 4.05 16.83 -9.73
CA ARG A 115 5.44 16.30 -9.79
C ARG A 115 5.51 14.79 -9.62
N LEU A 116 4.65 14.19 -8.77
CA LEU A 116 4.59 12.73 -8.66
C LEU A 116 4.12 12.09 -9.97
N VAL A 117 3.12 12.67 -10.62
CA VAL A 117 2.63 12.20 -11.93
C VAL A 117 3.73 12.31 -12.99
N ASP A 118 4.45 13.44 -13.04
CA ASP A 118 5.55 13.68 -13.98
C ASP A 118 6.72 12.70 -13.77
N LEU A 119 6.95 12.28 -12.52
CA LEU A 119 7.91 11.22 -12.18
C LEU A 119 7.44 9.82 -12.59
N GLY A 120 6.18 9.66 -12.99
CA GLY A 120 5.58 8.39 -13.37
C GLY A 120 5.05 7.56 -12.19
N LEU A 121 4.82 8.18 -11.03
CA LEU A 121 4.22 7.48 -9.90
C LEU A 121 2.75 7.15 -10.19
N ARG A 122 2.32 6.00 -9.73
CA ARG A 122 1.01 5.41 -10.08
C ARG A 122 -0.01 5.50 -8.95
N LEU A 123 0.40 5.97 -7.77
CA LEU A 123 -0.44 6.07 -6.59
C LEU A 123 0.21 7.00 -5.56
N VAL A 124 -0.61 7.73 -4.80
CA VAL A 124 -0.17 8.50 -3.63
C VAL A 124 -0.44 7.70 -2.36
N LYS A 125 0.59 7.48 -1.55
CA LYS A 125 0.46 6.85 -0.22
C LYS A 125 0.36 7.91 0.87
N ILE A 126 -0.67 7.80 1.69
CA ILE A 126 -0.84 8.50 2.96
C ILE A 126 -0.73 7.48 4.09
N HIS A 127 0.05 7.79 5.11
CA HIS A 127 0.24 6.91 6.27
C HIS A 127 -0.07 7.66 7.57
N PRO A 128 -1.36 7.79 7.94
CA PRO A 128 -1.79 8.62 9.06
C PRO A 128 -1.02 8.35 10.37
N PRO A 129 -0.82 7.09 10.84
CA PRO A 129 -0.05 6.83 12.05
C PRO A 129 1.41 7.33 12.01
N HIS A 130 2.07 7.28 10.83
CA HIS A 130 3.46 7.71 10.66
C HIS A 130 3.61 9.19 10.35
N GLN A 131 2.61 9.80 9.75
CA GLN A 131 2.63 11.21 9.39
C GLN A 131 1.98 12.11 10.46
N GLY A 132 1.34 11.51 11.48
CA GLY A 132 0.89 12.19 12.69
C GLY A 132 -0.41 12.96 12.56
N PHE A 133 -1.34 12.55 11.69
CA PHE A 133 -2.66 13.15 11.50
C PHE A 133 -3.68 12.10 11.05
N PRO A 134 -4.99 12.28 11.34
CA PRO A 134 -6.06 11.43 10.81
C PRO A 134 -6.27 11.65 9.30
N ALA A 135 -6.85 10.64 8.61
CA ALA A 135 -7.05 10.71 7.16
C ALA A 135 -7.94 11.88 6.71
N ASN A 136 -8.86 12.32 7.57
CA ASN A 136 -9.76 13.45 7.36
C ASN A 136 -9.29 14.77 7.99
N ALA A 137 -8.01 14.89 8.40
CA ALA A 137 -7.50 16.06 9.10
C ALA A 137 -7.68 17.42 8.37
N TYR A 138 -8.04 17.39 7.09
CA TYR A 138 -8.36 18.60 6.34
C TYR A 138 -9.63 19.30 6.86
N VAL A 139 -10.58 18.57 7.46
CA VAL A 139 -11.78 19.16 8.10
C VAL A 139 -11.41 19.93 9.38
N ASP A 140 -10.29 19.55 10.01
CA ASP A 140 -9.75 20.16 11.23
C ASP A 140 -8.56 21.11 10.96
N GLY A 141 -8.48 21.66 9.74
CA GLY A 141 -7.55 22.75 9.42
C GLY A 141 -6.25 22.33 8.72
N LEU A 142 -5.99 21.02 8.46
CA LEU A 142 -4.86 20.60 7.62
C LEU A 142 -5.23 20.72 6.13
N ALA A 143 -5.54 21.93 5.65
CA ALA A 143 -6.07 22.19 4.32
C ALA A 143 -5.23 21.59 3.18
N ALA A 144 -3.90 21.50 3.36
CA ALA A 144 -3.00 20.89 2.38
C ALA A 144 -3.34 19.42 2.09
N LEU A 145 -3.86 18.66 3.08
CA LEU A 145 -4.29 17.28 2.87
C LEU A 145 -5.50 17.21 1.93
N GLY A 146 -6.50 18.08 2.12
CA GLY A 146 -7.65 18.19 1.22
C GLY A 146 -7.26 18.60 -0.18
N ALA A 147 -6.28 19.51 -0.33
CA ALA A 147 -5.76 19.90 -1.63
C ALA A 147 -5.03 18.75 -2.35
N ILE A 148 -4.30 17.89 -1.60
CA ILE A 148 -3.69 16.66 -2.13
C ILE A 148 -4.78 15.72 -2.66
N TYR A 149 -5.83 15.42 -1.87
CA TYR A 149 -6.91 14.52 -2.30
C TYR A 149 -7.63 15.06 -3.54
N ARG A 150 -7.97 16.34 -3.56
CA ARG A 150 -8.60 16.98 -4.72
C ARG A 150 -7.74 16.86 -5.96
N ARG A 151 -6.44 17.14 -5.84
CA ARG A 151 -5.54 17.03 -7.00
C ARG A 151 -5.37 15.59 -7.47
N CYS A 152 -5.32 14.62 -6.56
CA CYS A 152 -5.32 13.20 -6.91
C CYS A 152 -6.61 12.80 -7.65
N GLU A 153 -7.78 13.27 -7.18
CA GLU A 153 -9.06 13.05 -7.85
C GLU A 153 -9.07 13.63 -9.28
N GLU A 154 -8.65 14.88 -9.46
CA GLU A 154 -8.55 15.55 -10.75
C GLU A 154 -7.61 14.83 -11.73
N ARG A 155 -6.52 14.26 -11.21
CA ARG A 155 -5.53 13.52 -12.01
C ARG A 155 -5.88 12.04 -12.18
N ALA A 156 -7.02 11.59 -11.66
CA ALA A 156 -7.41 10.17 -11.58
C ALA A 156 -6.28 9.29 -10.99
N LEU A 157 -5.52 9.85 -10.03
CA LEU A 157 -4.42 9.18 -9.34
C LEU A 157 -4.97 8.55 -8.04
N PRO A 158 -4.96 7.21 -7.88
CA PRO A 158 -5.45 6.58 -6.67
C PRO A 158 -4.67 7.02 -5.43
N VAL A 159 -5.35 7.04 -4.28
CA VAL A 159 -4.71 7.29 -2.98
C VAL A 159 -4.81 6.04 -2.12
N MET A 160 -3.68 5.51 -1.66
CA MET A 160 -3.64 4.43 -0.67
C MET A 160 -3.47 5.03 0.72
N ILE A 161 -4.41 4.73 1.61
CA ILE A 161 -4.41 5.21 3.00
C ILE A 161 -4.17 4.02 3.92
N HIS A 162 -3.14 4.11 4.75
CA HIS A 162 -2.90 3.10 5.79
C HIS A 162 -4.01 3.14 6.82
N THR A 163 -4.60 1.99 7.14
CA THR A 163 -5.57 1.80 8.21
C THR A 163 -5.12 0.71 9.17
N GLY A 164 -5.52 0.83 10.44
CA GLY A 164 -5.08 -0.08 11.50
C GLY A 164 -3.88 0.43 12.27
N THR A 165 -3.19 -0.50 12.92
CA THR A 165 -2.12 -0.18 13.86
C THR A 165 -0.75 -0.15 13.19
N SER A 166 0.20 0.51 13.86
CA SER A 166 1.63 0.47 13.53
C SER A 166 2.44 0.14 14.78
N ILE A 167 3.50 -0.65 14.61
CA ILE A 167 4.41 -1.07 15.68
C ILE A 167 5.64 -0.17 15.81
N PHE A 168 5.84 0.78 14.90
CA PHE A 168 7.02 1.63 14.89
C PHE A 168 6.96 2.70 16.00
N PRO A 169 8.11 2.98 16.66
CA PRO A 169 8.18 3.96 17.73
C PRO A 169 7.72 5.35 17.29
N GLY A 170 6.85 5.96 18.09
CA GLY A 170 6.28 7.28 17.82
C GLY A 170 5.03 7.28 16.94
N ALA A 171 4.72 6.19 16.23
CA ALA A 171 3.50 6.06 15.46
C ALA A 171 2.25 6.10 16.34
N ARG A 172 1.20 6.78 15.88
CA ARG A 172 -0.05 6.92 16.62
C ARG A 172 -1.16 6.10 15.96
N SER A 173 -1.35 4.86 16.41
CA SER A 173 -2.33 3.92 15.84
C SER A 173 -3.77 4.44 15.84
N LYS A 174 -4.13 5.40 16.73
CA LYS A 174 -5.45 6.03 16.71
C LYS A 174 -5.78 6.73 15.39
N PHE A 175 -4.77 7.17 14.63
CA PHE A 175 -4.95 7.78 13.31
C PHE A 175 -5.13 6.77 12.18
N GLY A 176 -5.15 5.48 12.49
CA GLY A 176 -5.44 4.42 11.52
C GLY A 176 -6.90 3.96 11.53
N ASN A 177 -7.83 4.74 12.10
CA ASN A 177 -9.24 4.38 12.11
C ASN A 177 -9.84 4.55 10.70
N PRO A 178 -10.40 3.47 10.09
CA PRO A 178 -11.01 3.53 8.77
C PRO A 178 -12.23 4.46 8.69
N MET A 179 -12.91 4.75 9.80
CA MET A 179 -14.07 5.67 9.80
C MET A 179 -13.72 7.07 9.31
N GLU A 180 -12.45 7.48 9.43
CA GLU A 180 -11.98 8.76 8.89
C GLU A 180 -12.01 8.81 7.35
N LEU A 181 -12.08 7.64 6.68
CA LEU A 181 -12.22 7.55 5.22
C LEU A 181 -13.65 7.83 4.76
N ASP A 182 -14.65 7.83 5.67
CA ASP A 182 -16.02 8.19 5.35
C ASP A 182 -16.09 9.62 4.82
N ASP A 183 -15.48 10.57 5.55
CA ASP A 183 -15.39 11.97 5.14
C ASP A 183 -14.64 12.11 3.80
N VAL A 184 -13.50 11.43 3.65
CA VAL A 184 -12.70 11.49 2.43
C VAL A 184 -13.49 10.99 1.21
N ALA A 185 -14.24 9.89 1.35
CA ALA A 185 -15.03 9.33 0.26
C ALA A 185 -16.28 10.14 -0.07
N ILE A 186 -16.83 10.88 0.90
CA ILE A 186 -17.95 11.81 0.69
C ILE A 186 -17.46 13.08 -0.03
N ASP A 187 -16.37 13.67 0.44
CA ASP A 187 -15.88 14.96 -0.05
C ASP A 187 -15.15 14.86 -1.40
N PHE A 188 -14.61 13.66 -1.71
CA PHE A 188 -13.91 13.34 -2.97
C PHE A 188 -14.52 12.10 -3.64
N PRO A 189 -15.76 12.20 -4.17
CA PRO A 189 -16.55 11.05 -4.61
C PRO A 189 -15.99 10.31 -5.83
N ASN A 190 -15.11 10.93 -6.61
CA ASN A 190 -14.47 10.30 -7.77
C ASN A 190 -13.07 9.75 -7.44
N LEU A 191 -12.53 10.04 -6.26
CA LEU A 191 -11.23 9.56 -5.83
C LEU A 191 -11.26 8.03 -5.62
N ALA A 192 -10.34 7.31 -6.25
CA ALA A 192 -10.12 5.90 -5.93
C ALA A 192 -9.28 5.81 -4.65
N ILE A 193 -9.87 5.28 -3.58
CA ILE A 193 -9.23 5.12 -2.28
C ILE A 193 -8.87 3.65 -2.07
N VAL A 194 -7.61 3.34 -1.85
CA VAL A 194 -7.14 2.01 -1.46
C VAL A 194 -6.93 2.00 0.05
N MET A 195 -7.83 1.34 0.76
CA MET A 195 -7.75 1.14 2.21
C MET A 195 -6.78 0.01 2.51
N ALA A 196 -5.54 0.34 2.88
CA ALA A 196 -4.51 -0.63 3.15
C ALA A 196 -4.74 -1.32 4.50
N HIS A 197 -4.56 -2.64 4.54
CA HIS A 197 -4.63 -3.50 5.72
C HIS A 197 -6.02 -3.66 6.36
N GLY A 198 -7.07 -3.04 5.80
CA GLY A 198 -8.43 -3.22 6.30
C GLY A 198 -8.62 -2.96 7.79
N GLY A 199 -7.93 -1.98 8.35
CA GLY A 199 -8.05 -1.61 9.78
C GLY A 199 -7.40 -2.57 10.77
N ARG A 200 -6.57 -3.54 10.32
CA ARG A 200 -6.00 -4.60 11.18
C ARG A 200 -5.25 -4.06 12.39
N PRO A 201 -5.31 -4.74 13.53
CA PRO A 201 -6.28 -5.79 13.90
C PRO A 201 -7.51 -5.22 14.63
N LEU A 202 -7.60 -3.90 14.86
CA LEU A 202 -8.54 -3.30 15.80
C LEU A 202 -9.82 -2.74 15.17
N TYR A 203 -9.83 -2.43 13.85
CA TYR A 203 -10.89 -1.66 13.19
C TYR A 203 -11.45 -2.38 11.95
N MET A 204 -11.50 -3.72 11.95
CA MET A 204 -11.84 -4.47 10.75
C MET A 204 -13.33 -4.43 10.41
N GLU A 205 -14.19 -4.27 11.40
CA GLU A 205 -15.63 -4.10 11.20
C GLU A 205 -15.94 -2.75 10.56
N GLU A 206 -15.31 -1.68 11.07
CA GLU A 206 -15.42 -0.34 10.50
C GLU A 206 -14.88 -0.31 9.07
N ALA A 207 -13.74 -0.97 8.81
CA ALA A 207 -13.18 -1.09 7.47
C ALA A 207 -14.15 -1.78 6.50
N PHE A 208 -14.82 -2.84 6.95
CA PHE A 208 -15.80 -3.55 6.12
C PHE A 208 -17.06 -2.69 5.85
N PHE A 209 -17.49 -1.92 6.85
CA PHE A 209 -18.58 -0.95 6.67
C PHE A 209 -18.22 0.08 5.59
N ILE A 210 -17.05 0.72 5.68
CA ILE A 210 -16.57 1.72 4.71
C ILE A 210 -16.46 1.13 3.30
N LEU A 211 -15.88 -0.06 3.17
CA LEU A 211 -15.75 -0.75 1.88
C LEU A 211 -17.11 -1.00 1.21
N ARG A 212 -18.13 -1.37 2.01
CA ARG A 212 -19.50 -1.59 1.48
C ARG A 212 -20.22 -0.30 1.14
N ARG A 213 -20.01 0.74 1.94
CA ARG A 213 -20.70 2.02 1.79
C ARG A 213 -20.25 2.78 0.54
N HIS A 214 -18.94 2.77 0.25
CA HIS A 214 -18.34 3.62 -0.78
C HIS A 214 -17.84 2.81 -1.98
N PRO A 215 -18.44 2.99 -3.18
CA PRO A 215 -18.09 2.18 -4.35
C PRO A 215 -16.69 2.46 -4.92
N ARG A 216 -16.06 3.59 -4.55
CA ARG A 216 -14.71 3.95 -4.96
C ARG A 216 -13.64 3.58 -3.94
N VAL A 217 -14.01 2.93 -2.84
CA VAL A 217 -13.08 2.37 -1.85
C VAL A 217 -12.74 0.94 -2.21
N TRP A 218 -11.46 0.63 -2.22
CA TRP A 218 -10.86 -0.68 -2.47
C TRP A 218 -10.19 -1.18 -1.20
N LEU A 219 -10.23 -2.47 -0.95
CA LEU A 219 -9.53 -3.10 0.18
C LEU A 219 -8.23 -3.73 -0.31
N ASP A 220 -7.09 -3.31 0.22
CA ASP A 220 -5.82 -4.02 0.12
C ASP A 220 -5.65 -4.91 1.35
N VAL A 221 -5.57 -6.23 1.14
CA VAL A 221 -5.50 -7.23 2.23
C VAL A 221 -4.09 -7.46 2.77
N SER A 222 -3.14 -6.65 2.38
CA SER A 222 -1.74 -6.76 2.80
C SER A 222 -1.60 -6.74 4.33
N GLY A 223 -0.61 -7.46 4.84
CA GLY A 223 -0.34 -7.55 6.28
C GLY A 223 -1.42 -8.28 7.11
N ILE A 224 -2.48 -8.80 6.49
CA ILE A 224 -3.45 -9.71 7.11
C ILE A 224 -2.98 -11.14 6.83
N PRO A 225 -2.82 -12.02 7.85
CA PRO A 225 -2.46 -13.41 7.61
C PRO A 225 -3.47 -14.07 6.66
N PRO A 226 -3.08 -14.54 5.45
CA PRO A 226 -4.03 -14.98 4.43
C PRO A 226 -4.92 -16.13 4.91
N ALA A 227 -4.38 -17.08 5.68
CA ALA A 227 -5.15 -18.18 6.23
C ALA A 227 -6.30 -17.73 7.16
N ARG A 228 -6.21 -16.53 7.73
CA ARG A 228 -7.19 -15.95 8.64
C ARG A 228 -8.07 -14.87 8.00
N LEU A 229 -7.90 -14.61 6.71
CA LEU A 229 -8.59 -13.48 6.03
C LEU A 229 -10.11 -13.57 6.17
N LEU A 230 -10.69 -14.76 6.01
CA LEU A 230 -12.13 -14.96 6.14
C LEU A 230 -12.64 -15.02 7.60
N GLU A 231 -11.75 -15.14 8.59
CA GLU A 231 -12.14 -14.95 9.99
C GLU A 231 -12.39 -13.45 10.26
N TYR A 232 -11.57 -12.58 9.68
CA TYR A 232 -11.69 -11.13 9.83
C TYR A 232 -12.74 -10.52 8.90
N PHE A 233 -12.86 -11.06 7.67
CA PHE A 233 -13.80 -10.61 6.65
C PHE A 233 -14.64 -11.77 6.15
N PRO A 234 -15.57 -12.31 6.96
CA PRO A 234 -16.37 -13.49 6.58
C PRO A 234 -17.28 -13.24 5.36
N ARG A 235 -17.57 -11.99 5.07
CA ARG A 235 -18.38 -11.55 3.94
C ARG A 235 -17.55 -10.99 2.77
N LEU A 236 -16.23 -11.28 2.73
CA LEU A 236 -15.33 -10.84 1.66
C LEU A 236 -15.83 -11.16 0.24
N PRO A 237 -16.47 -12.33 0.00
CA PRO A 237 -17.03 -12.65 -1.33
C PRO A 237 -18.04 -11.63 -1.88
N GLU A 238 -18.77 -10.91 -1.01
CA GLU A 238 -19.75 -9.89 -1.43
C GLU A 238 -19.12 -8.64 -2.04
N VAL A 239 -17.83 -8.43 -1.81
CA VAL A 239 -17.05 -7.23 -2.22
C VAL A 239 -15.76 -7.61 -2.96
N ALA A 240 -15.67 -8.87 -3.41
CA ALA A 240 -14.46 -9.42 -4.01
C ALA A 240 -14.00 -8.66 -5.27
N ASP A 241 -14.91 -7.95 -5.93
CA ASP A 241 -14.65 -7.07 -7.09
C ASP A 241 -13.84 -5.80 -6.75
N ARG A 242 -13.72 -5.48 -5.47
CA ARG A 242 -12.96 -4.32 -4.96
C ARG A 242 -11.91 -4.70 -3.91
N VAL A 243 -11.48 -5.95 -3.92
CA VAL A 243 -10.40 -6.45 -3.05
C VAL A 243 -9.13 -6.61 -3.88
N LEU A 244 -8.02 -6.12 -3.36
CA LEU A 244 -6.70 -6.17 -3.97
C LEU A 244 -5.79 -7.08 -3.15
N TRP A 245 -5.03 -7.92 -3.82
CA TRP A 245 -3.99 -8.71 -3.19
C TRP A 245 -2.76 -7.86 -2.92
N GLY A 246 -2.26 -7.90 -1.68
CA GLY A 246 -1.01 -7.33 -1.24
C GLY A 246 -0.41 -8.16 -0.12
N THR A 247 0.91 -8.19 0.02
CA THR A 247 1.58 -8.96 1.08
C THR A 247 2.06 -8.10 2.23
N ASP A 248 2.42 -6.86 1.99
CA ASP A 248 3.17 -6.01 2.92
C ASP A 248 4.62 -6.49 3.13
N TRP A 249 5.12 -7.36 2.22
CA TRP A 249 6.50 -7.86 2.28
C TRP A 249 7.52 -6.71 2.09
N PRO A 250 8.62 -6.68 2.83
CA PRO A 250 9.12 -7.61 3.84
C PRO A 250 8.80 -7.18 5.29
N SER A 251 7.62 -6.67 5.53
CA SER A 251 7.19 -6.29 6.89
C SER A 251 7.24 -7.48 7.87
N PRO A 252 7.43 -7.22 9.17
CA PRO A 252 7.40 -8.27 10.18
C PRO A 252 6.14 -9.13 10.08
N GLY A 253 6.33 -10.46 9.99
CA GLY A 253 5.24 -11.43 9.84
C GLY A 253 5.03 -11.96 8.43
N VAL A 254 5.57 -11.32 7.39
CA VAL A 254 5.55 -11.83 6.01
C VAL A 254 6.90 -12.42 5.65
N LYS A 255 7.02 -13.74 5.79
CA LYS A 255 8.30 -14.48 5.61
C LYS A 255 8.58 -14.82 4.15
N ASP A 256 7.54 -15.24 3.43
CA ASP A 256 7.63 -15.77 2.07
C ASP A 256 6.37 -15.39 1.27
N VAL A 257 6.57 -14.67 0.17
CA VAL A 257 5.48 -14.22 -0.72
C VAL A 257 4.74 -15.39 -1.34
N ARG A 258 5.46 -16.44 -1.78
CA ARG A 258 4.86 -17.61 -2.40
C ARG A 258 4.00 -18.40 -1.42
N GLN A 259 4.47 -18.59 -0.19
CA GLN A 259 3.69 -19.23 0.87
C GLN A 259 2.44 -18.42 1.20
N ASN A 260 2.56 -17.09 1.21
CA ASN A 260 1.46 -16.17 1.45
C ASN A 260 0.35 -16.34 0.39
N ILE A 261 0.73 -16.39 -0.90
CA ILE A 261 -0.20 -16.66 -2.00
C ILE A 261 -0.83 -18.05 -1.88
N ALA A 262 -0.05 -19.08 -1.56
CA ALA A 262 -0.55 -20.45 -1.41
C ALA A 262 -1.61 -20.55 -0.32
N GLN A 263 -1.41 -19.86 0.81
CA GLN A 263 -2.42 -19.79 1.89
C GLN A 263 -3.70 -19.09 1.43
N PHE A 264 -3.59 -18.02 0.65
CA PHE A 264 -4.76 -17.33 0.08
C PHE A 264 -5.53 -18.21 -0.90
N VAL A 265 -4.83 -18.89 -1.82
CA VAL A 265 -5.44 -19.78 -2.82
C VAL A 265 -6.18 -20.95 -2.15
N ALA A 266 -5.72 -21.40 -0.97
CA ALA A 266 -6.37 -22.47 -0.19
C ALA A 266 -7.68 -22.03 0.52
N LEU A 267 -8.01 -20.73 0.55
CA LEU A 267 -9.26 -20.25 1.14
C LEU A 267 -10.49 -20.79 0.38
N PRO A 268 -11.64 -21.00 1.03
CA PRO A 268 -12.87 -21.44 0.39
C PRO A 268 -13.57 -20.31 -0.40
N LEU A 269 -12.85 -19.76 -1.37
CA LEU A 269 -13.33 -18.76 -2.32
C LEU A 269 -13.61 -19.43 -3.68
N SER A 270 -14.48 -18.87 -4.50
CA SER A 270 -14.62 -19.30 -5.90
C SER A 270 -13.37 -18.95 -6.72
N ASP A 271 -13.14 -19.66 -7.83
CA ASP A 271 -12.03 -19.33 -8.73
C ASP A 271 -12.19 -17.92 -9.33
N ALA A 272 -13.42 -17.48 -9.57
CA ALA A 272 -13.71 -16.12 -10.01
C ALA A 272 -13.28 -15.08 -8.98
N HIS A 273 -13.56 -15.30 -7.69
CA HIS A 273 -13.14 -14.39 -6.63
C HIS A 273 -11.61 -14.39 -6.47
N ARG A 274 -10.95 -15.57 -6.49
CA ARG A 274 -9.49 -15.64 -6.44
C ARG A 274 -8.85 -14.88 -7.60
N LYS A 275 -9.36 -15.08 -8.82
CA LYS A 275 -8.86 -14.39 -10.02
C LYS A 275 -9.09 -12.88 -9.94
N ALA A 276 -10.25 -12.45 -9.48
CA ALA A 276 -10.54 -11.03 -9.28
C ALA A 276 -9.50 -10.40 -8.34
N ILE A 277 -9.30 -10.98 -7.18
CA ILE A 277 -8.44 -10.45 -6.11
C ILE A 277 -6.94 -10.49 -6.51
N LEU A 278 -6.48 -11.60 -7.10
CA LEU A 278 -5.07 -11.78 -7.43
C LEU A 278 -4.64 -11.04 -8.71
N GLU A 279 -5.57 -10.84 -9.67
CA GLU A 279 -5.21 -10.37 -11.02
C GLU A 279 -6.05 -9.19 -11.50
N THR A 280 -7.37 -9.39 -11.71
CA THR A 280 -8.15 -8.46 -12.55
C THR A 280 -8.44 -7.13 -11.88
N ASN A 281 -8.65 -7.10 -10.57
CA ASN A 281 -8.91 -5.87 -9.83
C ASN A 281 -7.73 -4.90 -9.85
N ALA A 282 -6.51 -5.43 -9.66
CA ALA A 282 -5.31 -4.61 -9.75
C ALA A 282 -5.07 -4.07 -11.17
N LEU A 283 -5.43 -4.83 -12.21
CA LEU A 283 -5.35 -4.37 -13.60
C LEU A 283 -6.37 -3.26 -13.90
N ALA A 284 -7.56 -3.34 -13.30
CA ALA A 284 -8.58 -2.30 -13.46
C ALA A 284 -8.15 -0.96 -12.80
N LEU A 285 -7.51 -1.03 -11.63
CA LEU A 285 -7.06 0.16 -10.91
C LEU A 285 -5.74 0.71 -11.47
N PHE A 286 -4.83 -0.17 -11.93
CA PHE A 286 -3.52 0.16 -12.49
C PHE A 286 -3.37 -0.44 -13.89
N PRO A 287 -4.03 0.13 -14.90
CA PRO A 287 -3.91 -0.37 -16.27
C PRO A 287 -2.44 -0.35 -16.73
N ALA A 288 -2.09 -1.27 -17.64
CA ALA A 288 -0.78 -1.24 -18.29
C ALA A 288 -0.58 0.13 -18.97
N ALA A 289 0.66 0.61 -18.99
CA ALA A 289 0.98 1.80 -19.76
C ALA A 289 0.59 1.55 -21.23
N ARG A 290 -0.18 2.48 -21.80
CA ARG A 290 -0.55 2.44 -23.22
C ARG A 290 0.65 2.77 -24.09
#